data_37351709a110affe45aa1103003bd6aa
#
_entry.id   37351709a110affe45aa1103003bd6aa
#
_cell.length_a   1.000
_cell.length_b   1.000
_cell.length_c   1.000
_cell.angle_alpha   90.00
_cell.angle_beta   90.00
_cell.angle_gamma   90.00
#
_symmetry.space_group_name_H-M   'P 1'
#
loop_
_entity.id
_entity.type
_entity.pdbx_description
1 polymer ?
#
loop_
_entity_poly.entity_id
_entity_poly.type
_entity_poly.pdbx_seq_one_letter_code
_entity_poly.pdbx_strand_id
1 'polypeptide(L)'
;MELQQLTRERDQIVAERSAIKNQLHAETIQAKPNTNSVRRLKERITFLNRQEKEIKSEIDVIIDNNEDVKKEIKNIITIPGIGKLTAVIVLAETNGFELIRNKKQLTSYAGLDVKEKQSGTSVRGKPRISKKGNRSLRKAMYLPSLSAVKYDENFK
;
A
#
# COMPACT_ATOMS: atom_id res chain seq x y z
N MET A 1 -17.85 2.91 0.63
CA MET A 1 -16.73 3.76 0.24
C MET A 1 -15.96 3.15 -0.91
N GLU A 2 -16.28 3.65 -2.07
CA GLU A 2 -15.83 3.09 -3.36
C GLU A 2 -14.31 3.13 -3.54
N LEU A 3 -13.66 4.27 -3.23
CA LEU A 3 -12.19 4.39 -3.31
C LEU A 3 -11.45 3.35 -2.47
N GLN A 4 -11.96 3.00 -1.29
CA GLN A 4 -11.33 2.00 -0.44
C GLN A 4 -11.44 0.60 -1.05
N GLN A 5 -12.57 0.28 -1.67
CA GLN A 5 -12.75 -1.00 -2.36
C GLN A 5 -11.79 -1.10 -3.55
N LEU A 6 -11.75 -0.09 -4.42
CA LEU A 6 -10.89 -0.06 -5.59
C LEU A 6 -9.39 -0.11 -5.24
N THR A 7 -8.95 0.62 -4.22
CA THR A 7 -7.54 0.55 -3.78
C THR A 7 -7.16 -0.81 -3.22
N ARG A 8 -8.07 -1.48 -2.50
CA ARG A 8 -7.85 -2.84 -1.97
C ARG A 8 -7.87 -3.89 -3.08
N GLU A 9 -8.80 -3.79 -4.03
CA GLU A 9 -8.86 -4.65 -5.19
C GLU A 9 -7.60 -4.52 -6.05
N ARG A 10 -7.17 -3.29 -6.33
CA ARG A 10 -5.88 -3.04 -7.00
C ARG A 10 -4.72 -3.73 -6.29
N ASP A 11 -4.67 -3.66 -4.95
CA ASP A 11 -3.62 -4.31 -4.16
C ASP A 11 -3.64 -5.83 -4.26
N GLN A 12 -4.84 -6.44 -4.34
CA GLN A 12 -5.01 -7.88 -4.57
C GLN A 12 -4.50 -8.28 -5.95
N ILE A 13 -4.87 -7.55 -7.00
CA ILE A 13 -4.39 -7.78 -8.38
C ILE A 13 -2.87 -7.69 -8.46
N VAL A 14 -2.26 -6.70 -7.82
CA VAL A 14 -0.80 -6.56 -7.78
C VAL A 14 -0.12 -7.72 -7.06
N ALA A 15 -0.70 -8.20 -5.97
CA ALA A 15 -0.18 -9.36 -5.23
C ALA A 15 -0.28 -10.64 -6.07
N GLU A 16 -1.42 -10.88 -6.72
CA GLU A 16 -1.62 -12.01 -7.61
C GLU A 16 -0.65 -11.98 -8.79
N ARG A 17 -0.52 -10.83 -9.45
CA ARG A 17 0.44 -10.65 -10.54
C ARG A 17 1.87 -10.94 -10.11
N SER A 18 2.25 -10.54 -8.90
CA SER A 18 3.59 -10.81 -8.37
C SER A 18 3.81 -12.31 -8.15
N ALA A 19 2.82 -13.02 -7.63
CA ALA A 19 2.87 -14.48 -7.49
C ALA A 19 3.01 -15.18 -8.84
N ILE A 20 2.23 -14.76 -9.86
CA ILE A 20 2.31 -15.32 -11.21
C ILE A 20 3.67 -15.01 -11.87
N LYS A 21 4.24 -13.82 -11.66
CA LYS A 21 5.59 -13.49 -12.14
C LYS A 21 6.65 -14.41 -11.55
N ASN A 22 6.55 -14.73 -10.25
CA ASN A 22 7.45 -15.68 -9.60
C ASN A 22 7.28 -17.08 -10.17
N GLN A 23 6.05 -17.54 -10.44
CA GLN A 23 5.78 -18.81 -11.11
C GLN A 23 6.37 -18.84 -12.53
N LEU A 24 6.18 -17.75 -13.29
CA LEU A 24 6.75 -17.61 -14.63
C LEU A 24 8.28 -17.70 -14.60
N HIS A 25 8.91 -17.01 -13.65
CA HIS A 25 10.36 -17.09 -13.47
C HIS A 25 10.80 -18.53 -13.17
N ALA A 26 10.16 -19.19 -12.20
CA ALA A 26 10.47 -20.56 -11.84
C ALA A 26 10.31 -21.54 -13.01
N GLU A 27 9.26 -21.37 -13.83
CA GLU A 27 9.03 -22.19 -15.03
C GLU A 27 10.09 -21.95 -16.11
N THR A 28 10.49 -20.69 -16.31
CA THR A 28 11.43 -20.33 -17.39
C THR A 28 12.88 -20.72 -17.13
N ILE A 29 13.29 -20.92 -15.87
CA ILE A 29 14.66 -21.35 -15.51
C ILE A 29 14.84 -22.87 -15.54
N GLN A 30 13.80 -23.65 -15.79
CA GLN A 30 13.91 -25.11 -15.91
C GLN A 30 14.71 -25.50 -17.16
N ALA A 31 15.40 -26.63 -17.10
CA ALA A 31 16.18 -27.14 -18.23
C ALA A 31 15.32 -27.40 -19.51
N LYS A 32 14.04 -27.73 -19.33
CA LYS A 32 13.05 -27.88 -20.40
C LYS A 32 11.74 -27.19 -19.97
N PRO A 33 11.61 -25.88 -20.17
CA PRO A 33 10.39 -25.16 -19.84
C PRO A 33 9.19 -25.65 -20.67
N ASN A 34 8.04 -25.79 -20.02
CA ASN A 34 6.80 -26.09 -20.75
C ASN A 34 6.29 -24.80 -21.43
N THR A 35 6.42 -24.75 -22.76
CA THR A 35 6.06 -23.55 -23.56
C THR A 35 4.59 -23.16 -23.39
N ASN A 36 3.67 -24.12 -23.26
CA ASN A 36 2.24 -23.84 -23.05
C ASN A 36 1.98 -23.27 -21.63
N SER A 37 2.69 -23.75 -20.60
CA SER A 37 2.63 -23.21 -19.26
C SER A 37 3.12 -21.77 -19.24
N VAL A 38 4.29 -21.51 -19.82
CA VAL A 38 4.87 -20.16 -19.95
C VAL A 38 3.90 -19.22 -20.68
N ARG A 39 3.28 -19.64 -21.78
CA ARG A 39 2.28 -18.85 -22.52
C ARG A 39 1.09 -18.48 -21.63
N ARG A 40 0.47 -19.46 -20.96
CA ARG A 40 -0.66 -19.22 -20.06
C ARG A 40 -0.32 -18.24 -18.91
N LEU A 41 0.86 -18.36 -18.31
CA LEU A 41 1.31 -17.44 -17.26
C LEU A 41 1.48 -16.01 -17.79
N LYS A 42 2.05 -15.84 -18.99
CA LYS A 42 2.17 -14.52 -19.64
C LYS A 42 0.80 -13.91 -19.96
N GLU A 43 -0.16 -14.69 -20.44
CA GLU A 43 -1.54 -14.24 -20.70
C GLU A 43 -2.24 -13.77 -19.41
N ARG A 44 -2.08 -14.50 -18.31
CA ARG A 44 -2.61 -14.09 -17.00
C ARG A 44 -1.99 -12.77 -16.51
N ILE A 45 -0.68 -12.59 -16.67
CA ILE A 45 -0.01 -11.32 -16.32
C ILE A 45 -0.57 -10.17 -17.17
N THR A 46 -0.77 -10.38 -18.47
CA THR A 46 -1.34 -9.36 -19.38
C THR A 46 -2.77 -9.00 -18.96
N PHE A 47 -3.59 -9.99 -18.61
CA PHE A 47 -4.93 -9.78 -18.11
C PHE A 47 -4.96 -8.93 -16.82
N LEU A 48 -4.14 -9.29 -15.83
CA LEU A 48 -4.04 -8.55 -14.57
C LEU A 48 -3.49 -7.13 -14.75
N ASN A 49 -2.58 -6.91 -15.71
CA ASN A 49 -2.12 -5.56 -16.05
C ASN A 49 -3.26 -4.70 -16.61
N ARG A 50 -4.14 -5.28 -17.43
CA ARG A 50 -5.32 -4.59 -17.96
C ARG A 50 -6.27 -4.21 -16.82
N GLN A 51 -6.61 -5.15 -15.94
CA GLN A 51 -7.47 -4.89 -14.80
C GLN A 51 -6.90 -3.80 -13.87
N GLU A 52 -5.59 -3.82 -13.58
CA GLU A 52 -4.96 -2.75 -12.78
C GLU A 52 -5.10 -1.38 -13.45
N LYS A 53 -5.02 -1.32 -14.78
CA LYS A 53 -5.21 -0.08 -15.53
C LYS A 53 -6.65 0.42 -15.47
N GLU A 54 -7.60 -0.48 -15.61
CA GLU A 54 -9.05 -0.18 -15.49
C GLU A 54 -9.37 0.41 -14.11
N ILE A 55 -8.96 -0.25 -13.03
CA ILE A 55 -9.16 0.24 -11.66
C ILE A 55 -8.51 1.62 -11.44
N LYS A 56 -7.31 1.84 -11.95
CA LYS A 56 -6.66 3.16 -11.83
C LYS A 56 -7.47 4.25 -12.54
N SER A 57 -8.03 3.93 -13.71
CA SER A 57 -8.89 4.86 -14.45
C SER A 57 -10.18 5.17 -13.67
N GLU A 58 -10.81 4.18 -13.05
CA GLU A 58 -11.98 4.37 -12.20
C GLU A 58 -11.67 5.25 -10.98
N ILE A 59 -10.53 5.01 -10.32
CA ILE A 59 -10.04 5.85 -9.22
C ILE A 59 -9.87 7.30 -9.69
N ASP A 60 -9.27 7.51 -10.87
CA ASP A 60 -9.06 8.86 -11.41
C ASP A 60 -10.39 9.56 -11.70
N VAL A 61 -11.38 8.86 -12.25
CA VAL A 61 -12.74 9.41 -12.49
C VAL A 61 -13.41 9.82 -11.17
N ILE A 62 -13.33 9.01 -10.12
CA ILE A 62 -13.92 9.35 -8.82
C ILE A 62 -13.25 10.59 -8.23
N ILE A 63 -11.92 10.70 -8.34
CA ILE A 63 -11.17 11.86 -7.84
C ILE A 63 -11.55 13.13 -8.64
N ASP A 64 -11.64 13.02 -9.95
CA ASP A 64 -11.95 14.17 -10.81
C ASP A 64 -13.39 14.68 -10.64
N ASN A 65 -14.31 13.82 -10.24
CA ASN A 65 -15.69 14.16 -9.93
C ASN A 65 -15.90 14.72 -8.51
N ASN A 66 -14.86 14.78 -7.67
CA ASN A 66 -14.98 15.27 -6.29
C ASN A 66 -13.83 16.25 -5.96
N GLU A 67 -14.16 17.54 -6.02
CA GLU A 67 -13.18 18.62 -5.81
C GLU A 67 -12.58 18.62 -4.39
N ASP A 68 -13.33 18.21 -3.36
CA ASP A 68 -12.81 18.14 -1.99
C ASP A 68 -11.74 17.03 -1.89
N VAL A 69 -12.04 15.83 -2.40
CA VAL A 69 -11.08 14.71 -2.48
C VAL A 69 -9.84 15.11 -3.27
N LYS A 70 -10.02 15.78 -4.39
CA LYS A 70 -8.93 16.26 -5.25
C LYS A 70 -8.03 17.26 -4.53
N LYS A 71 -8.62 18.20 -3.76
CA LYS A 71 -7.88 19.16 -2.95
C LYS A 71 -7.10 18.49 -1.84
N GLU A 72 -7.70 17.55 -1.13
CA GLU A 72 -7.03 16.79 -0.06
C GLU A 72 -5.87 15.95 -0.60
N ILE A 73 -6.05 15.26 -1.73
CA ILE A 73 -4.97 14.53 -2.39
C ILE A 73 -3.82 15.46 -2.76
N LYS A 74 -4.11 16.64 -3.33
CA LYS A 74 -3.09 17.65 -3.65
C LYS A 74 -2.30 18.06 -2.40
N ASN A 75 -2.97 18.27 -1.28
CA ASN A 75 -2.33 18.61 -0.01
C ASN A 75 -1.42 17.48 0.49
N ILE A 76 -1.87 16.23 0.43
CA ILE A 76 -1.08 15.08 0.90
C ILE A 76 0.16 14.86 0.01
N ILE A 77 0.06 15.08 -1.29
CA ILE A 77 1.19 14.92 -2.24
C ILE A 77 2.32 15.95 -1.99
N THR A 78 2.05 17.07 -1.32
CA THR A 78 3.10 18.01 -0.94
C THR A 78 4.13 17.41 0.01
N ILE A 79 3.79 16.33 0.70
CA ILE A 79 4.71 15.63 1.61
C ILE A 79 5.74 14.85 0.78
N PRO A 80 7.05 15.09 0.98
CA PRO A 80 8.10 14.39 0.24
C PRO A 80 7.97 12.87 0.31
N GLY A 81 8.04 12.21 -0.84
CA GLY A 81 7.93 10.76 -0.95
C GLY A 81 6.50 10.20 -1.05
N ILE A 82 5.47 11.03 -0.91
CA ILE A 82 4.09 10.60 -1.10
C ILE A 82 3.64 10.87 -2.54
N GLY A 83 3.40 9.79 -3.29
CA GLY A 83 2.80 9.87 -4.63
C GLY A 83 1.26 9.81 -4.60
N LYS A 84 0.62 10.13 -5.75
CA LYS A 84 -0.85 10.16 -5.91
C LYS A 84 -1.53 8.91 -5.34
N LEU A 85 -1.06 7.71 -5.71
CA LEU A 85 -1.67 6.46 -5.25
C LEU A 85 -1.59 6.29 -3.72
N THR A 86 -0.47 6.65 -3.10
CA THR A 86 -0.32 6.61 -1.64
C THR A 86 -1.29 7.59 -0.98
N ALA A 87 -1.42 8.81 -1.51
CA ALA A 87 -2.37 9.81 -1.01
C ALA A 87 -3.81 9.29 -1.09
N VAL A 88 -4.19 8.68 -2.21
CA VAL A 88 -5.52 8.06 -2.38
C VAL A 88 -5.76 6.95 -1.36
N ILE A 89 -4.79 6.07 -1.14
CA ILE A 89 -4.92 4.98 -0.16
C ILE A 89 -5.07 5.56 1.26
N VAL A 90 -4.26 6.55 1.62
CA VAL A 90 -4.34 7.20 2.94
C VAL A 90 -5.72 7.80 3.14
N LEU A 91 -6.22 8.56 2.18
CA LEU A 91 -7.52 9.20 2.24
C LEU A 91 -8.66 8.18 2.34
N ALA A 92 -8.62 7.16 1.48
CA ALA A 92 -9.63 6.11 1.42
C ALA A 92 -9.67 5.26 2.69
N GLU A 93 -8.51 4.89 3.24
CA GLU A 93 -8.43 4.04 4.44
C GLU A 93 -8.73 4.82 5.73
N THR A 94 -8.60 6.14 5.73
CA THR A 94 -8.92 7.00 6.89
C THR A 94 -10.30 7.65 6.77
N ASN A 95 -11.04 7.39 5.71
CA ASN A 95 -12.31 8.06 5.38
C ASN A 95 -12.19 9.60 5.41
N GLY A 96 -11.22 10.15 4.68
CA GLY A 96 -10.99 11.59 4.71
C GLY A 96 -10.54 12.11 6.08
N PHE A 97 -9.88 11.29 6.86
CA PHE A 97 -9.46 11.58 8.25
C PHE A 97 -10.62 11.84 9.25
N GLU A 98 -11.87 11.57 8.91
CA GLU A 98 -13.03 11.78 9.79
C GLU A 98 -12.89 11.10 11.16
N LEU A 99 -12.27 9.92 11.20
CA LEU A 99 -12.07 9.13 12.41
C LEU A 99 -10.75 9.46 13.14
N ILE A 100 -9.94 10.40 12.60
CA ILE A 100 -8.59 10.65 13.08
C ILE A 100 -8.46 12.10 13.56
N ARG A 101 -8.37 12.29 14.86
CA ARG A 101 -8.30 13.62 15.49
C ARG A 101 -6.87 14.10 15.71
N ASN A 102 -5.87 13.20 15.74
CA ASN A 102 -4.48 13.54 16.01
C ASN A 102 -3.50 12.47 15.49
N LYS A 103 -2.21 12.85 15.47
CA LYS A 103 -1.13 11.97 14.98
C LYS A 103 -1.01 10.62 15.74
N LYS A 104 -1.30 10.60 17.05
CA LYS A 104 -1.23 9.36 17.85
C LYS A 104 -2.32 8.38 17.43
N GLN A 105 -3.53 8.87 17.16
CA GLN A 105 -4.62 8.04 16.65
C GLN A 105 -4.28 7.49 15.26
N LEU A 106 -3.70 8.31 14.36
CA LEU A 106 -3.27 7.83 13.03
C LEU A 106 -2.22 6.73 13.16
N THR A 107 -1.22 6.92 14.02
CA THR A 107 -0.17 5.92 14.28
C THR A 107 -0.75 4.60 14.81
N SER A 108 -1.65 4.68 15.77
CA SER A 108 -2.32 3.51 16.33
C SER A 108 -3.28 2.85 15.32
N TYR A 109 -4.04 3.66 14.56
CA TYR A 109 -4.92 3.16 13.51
C TYR A 109 -4.14 2.40 12.41
N ALA A 110 -2.94 2.86 12.07
CA ALA A 110 -2.03 2.15 11.16
C ALA A 110 -1.36 0.93 11.83
N GLY A 111 -1.47 0.76 13.16
CA GLY A 111 -0.78 -0.29 13.92
C GLY A 111 0.74 -0.10 13.95
N LEU A 112 1.19 1.15 13.97
CA LEU A 112 2.58 1.56 14.06
C LEU A 112 2.99 1.94 15.50
N ASP A 113 2.04 1.93 16.44
CA ASP A 113 2.29 2.09 17.87
C ASP A 113 3.27 1.03 18.39
N VAL A 114 4.15 1.43 19.29
CA VAL A 114 5.17 0.54 19.85
C VAL A 114 4.58 -0.33 20.95
N LYS A 115 4.80 -1.62 20.87
CA LYS A 115 4.56 -2.57 21.97
C LYS A 115 5.88 -2.83 22.70
N GLU A 116 5.89 -2.47 23.96
CA GLU A 116 6.94 -2.89 24.87
C GLU A 116 6.56 -4.25 25.50
N LYS A 117 7.50 -5.18 25.46
CA LYS A 117 7.42 -6.43 26.21
C LYS A 117 8.29 -6.27 27.46
N GLN A 118 7.68 -5.74 28.51
CA GLN A 118 8.31 -5.70 29.83
C GLN A 118 7.43 -6.48 30.81
N SER A 119 8.03 -7.40 31.52
CA SER A 119 7.41 -8.09 32.64
C SER A 119 8.41 -8.17 33.78
N GLY A 120 8.20 -7.35 34.81
CA GLY A 120 9.11 -7.21 35.94
C GLY A 120 10.52 -6.75 35.55
N THR A 121 11.51 -7.13 36.35
CA THR A 121 12.93 -6.75 36.13
C THR A 121 13.68 -7.67 35.19
N SER A 122 13.17 -8.86 34.89
CA SER A 122 13.89 -9.93 34.19
C SER A 122 13.55 -10.10 32.71
N VAL A 123 12.38 -9.64 32.24
CA VAL A 123 11.98 -9.79 30.84
C VAL A 123 11.98 -8.45 30.11
N ARG A 124 13.02 -8.19 29.34
CA ARG A 124 13.14 -7.05 28.43
C ARG A 124 13.20 -7.55 26.98
N GLY A 125 12.04 -7.57 26.31
CA GLY A 125 11.96 -7.85 24.87
C GLY A 125 12.24 -6.59 24.04
N LYS A 126 12.83 -6.75 22.83
CA LYS A 126 12.98 -5.63 21.89
C LYS A 126 11.61 -5.04 21.53
N PRO A 127 11.42 -3.72 21.62
CA PRO A 127 10.18 -3.08 21.23
C PRO A 127 9.88 -3.33 19.76
N ARG A 128 8.60 -3.54 19.44
CA ARG A 128 8.12 -3.80 18.07
C ARG A 128 6.82 -3.05 17.84
N ILE A 129 6.55 -2.70 16.58
CA ILE A 129 5.24 -2.15 16.19
C ILE A 129 4.13 -3.16 16.48
N SER A 130 2.96 -2.66 16.88
CA SER A 130 1.83 -3.50 17.31
C SER A 130 1.29 -4.37 16.17
N LYS A 131 1.30 -3.86 14.95
CA LYS A 131 0.66 -4.43 13.74
C LYS A 131 -0.85 -4.68 13.92
N LYS A 132 -1.44 -4.18 15.00
CA LYS A 132 -2.87 -4.28 15.31
C LYS A 132 -3.62 -3.07 14.72
N GLY A 133 -3.69 -2.98 13.41
CA GLY A 133 -4.33 -1.84 12.77
C GLY A 133 -4.41 -2.02 11.27
N ASN A 134 -4.71 -0.94 10.56
CA ASN A 134 -4.92 -0.96 9.12
C ASN A 134 -3.65 -1.36 8.36
N ARG A 135 -3.69 -2.56 7.76
CA ARG A 135 -2.57 -3.12 7.01
C ARG A 135 -2.30 -2.37 5.71
N SER A 136 -3.37 -1.95 5.02
CA SER A 136 -3.25 -1.24 3.74
C SER A 136 -2.57 0.11 3.92
N LEU A 137 -2.98 0.86 4.94
CA LEU A 137 -2.35 2.12 5.31
C LEU A 137 -0.87 1.93 5.67
N ARG A 138 -0.55 0.97 6.53
CA ARG A 138 0.84 0.67 6.93
C ARG A 138 1.72 0.27 5.73
N LYS A 139 1.18 -0.54 4.80
CA LYS A 139 1.87 -0.93 3.56
C LYS A 139 2.12 0.28 2.66
N ALA A 140 1.11 1.15 2.49
CA ALA A 140 1.20 2.33 1.63
C ALA A 140 2.25 3.34 2.13
N MET A 141 2.41 3.47 3.45
CA MET A 141 3.35 4.40 4.08
C MET A 141 4.81 3.90 4.14
N TYR A 142 5.07 2.65 3.78
CA TYR A 142 6.42 2.07 3.89
C TYR A 142 7.45 2.78 2.99
N LEU A 143 7.17 2.89 1.69
CA LEU A 143 8.08 3.56 0.75
C LEU A 143 8.20 5.07 1.01
N PRO A 144 7.11 5.82 1.27
CA PRO A 144 7.21 7.21 1.68
C PRO A 144 8.09 7.43 2.91
N SER A 145 7.99 6.57 3.93
CA SER A 145 8.82 6.70 5.14
C SER A 145 10.31 6.51 4.85
N LEU A 146 10.68 5.58 3.97
CA LEU A 146 12.07 5.41 3.53
C LEU A 146 12.58 6.63 2.76
N SER A 147 11.73 7.23 1.91
CA SER A 147 12.07 8.45 1.19
C SER A 147 12.23 9.63 2.13
N ALA A 148 11.33 9.79 3.11
CA ALA A 148 11.42 10.86 4.11
C ALA A 148 12.74 10.76 4.90
N VAL A 149 13.08 9.59 5.44
CA VAL A 149 14.33 9.37 6.19
C VAL A 149 15.57 9.69 5.34
N LYS A 150 15.52 9.45 4.04
CA LYS A 150 16.67 9.66 3.15
C LYS A 150 16.83 11.12 2.73
N TYR A 151 15.74 11.83 2.47
CA TYR A 151 15.76 13.12 1.78
C TYR A 151 15.27 14.30 2.62
N ASP A 152 14.55 14.08 3.71
CA ASP A 152 14.06 15.14 4.59
C ASP A 152 15.00 15.29 5.79
N GLU A 153 15.56 16.50 5.95
CA GLU A 153 16.53 16.79 7.02
C GLU A 153 15.93 16.72 8.42
N ASN A 154 14.61 16.89 8.53
CA ASN A 154 13.92 16.78 9.82
C ASN A 154 13.81 15.34 10.34
N PHE A 155 14.10 14.34 9.48
CA PHE A 155 14.05 12.92 9.83
C PHE A 155 15.44 12.25 9.87
N LYS A 156 16.51 13.02 9.69
CA LYS A 156 17.89 12.58 9.87
C LYS A 156 18.35 12.81 11.29
#